data_2876d5de4b1e989fa02c0b65d5b955bb
#
_entry.id   2876d5de4b1e989fa02c0b65d5b955bb
#
_cell.length_a   1.000
_cell.length_b   1.000
_cell.length_c   1.000
_cell.angle_alpha   90.00
_cell.angle_beta   90.00
_cell.angle_gamma   90.00
#
_symmetry.space_group_name_H-M   'P 1'
#
loop_
_entity.id
_entity.type
_entity.pdbx_description
1 polymer ?
#
loop_
_entity_poly.entity_id
_entity_poly.type
_entity_poly.pdbx_seq_one_letter_code
_entity_poly.pdbx_strand_id
1 'polypeptide(L)'
;MKKIMIPIFSLLIFSCSKDSTNDSNDLDNNNPEFTANQSFSIEEHSAFESSIGIIKATDKDNDALTYTIQSEADLIINENTGEITIGENTILDFETTPSISATISVFDGTTIVDEDIIITLENIEEYAILTAEQKELVDYFRYLTLWEDSNALSSIQKWGAPMKIFLDGAISTDYKATVQSVLDQYNALFNLGTFSITIVETKTESNVHLYYGNAEEIETLWPDMHEIIEGKTYDGYAISSGTGLALNNSRIWISSPIESLLKHELGHSLGLGHSNKCDEEKSFLCSTISPNNDFLDVEKEIIRFLYHKDMVPGTTAEELNNAVGNLILLN
;
A
#
# COMPACT_ATOMS: atom_id res chain seq x y z
N MET A 1 -22.59 59.09 41.39
CA MET A 1 -23.33 60.16 40.71
C MET A 1 -22.34 60.94 39.86
N LYS A 2 -22.27 60.73 38.56
CA LYS A 2 -21.62 61.61 37.60
C LYS A 2 -22.50 61.68 36.37
N LYS A 3 -23.02 62.90 36.13
CA LYS A 3 -23.90 63.26 35.01
C LYS A 3 -23.05 63.36 33.75
N ILE A 4 -23.46 62.64 32.68
CA ILE A 4 -22.93 62.83 31.37
C ILE A 4 -23.85 63.80 30.61
N MET A 5 -23.23 64.84 30.10
CA MET A 5 -23.85 65.90 29.31
C MET A 5 -23.71 65.51 27.81
N ILE A 6 -24.85 65.51 27.11
CA ILE A 6 -24.92 65.25 25.65
C ILE A 6 -24.98 66.62 24.96
N PRO A 7 -24.09 66.94 24.01
CA PRO A 7 -24.26 68.12 23.19
C PRO A 7 -25.19 67.82 21.99
N ILE A 8 -26.20 68.66 21.87
CA ILE A 8 -27.10 68.77 20.70
C ILE A 8 -26.34 69.47 19.59
N PHE A 9 -26.16 68.73 18.44
CA PHE A 9 -25.59 69.35 17.24
C PHE A 9 -26.72 69.68 16.26
N SER A 10 -26.81 70.96 15.92
CA SER A 10 -27.83 71.54 15.06
C SER A 10 -27.61 71.21 13.60
N LEU A 11 -28.65 70.73 12.96
CA LEU A 11 -28.68 70.32 11.56
C LEU A 11 -28.94 71.57 10.67
N LEU A 12 -27.98 71.99 9.90
CA LEU A 12 -28.16 72.99 8.83
C LEU A 12 -28.38 72.29 7.51
N ILE A 13 -29.56 72.36 6.96
CA ILE A 13 -29.95 71.89 5.65
C ILE A 13 -29.54 72.90 4.59
N PHE A 14 -28.53 72.59 3.76
CA PHE A 14 -28.31 73.28 2.49
C PHE A 14 -28.86 72.43 1.35
N SER A 15 -29.97 72.88 0.77
CA SER A 15 -30.49 72.43 -0.49
C SER A 15 -29.66 73.08 -1.61
N CYS A 16 -28.96 72.32 -2.40
CA CYS A 16 -28.43 72.76 -3.67
C CYS A 16 -28.73 71.65 -4.72
N SER A 17 -29.76 71.92 -5.51
CA SER A 17 -30.02 71.10 -6.72
C SER A 17 -28.94 71.42 -7.73
N LYS A 18 -28.18 70.39 -8.12
CA LYS A 18 -27.49 70.38 -9.40
C LYS A 18 -27.82 69.06 -10.10
N ASP A 19 -28.59 69.15 -11.13
CA ASP A 19 -28.60 68.12 -12.20
C ASP A 19 -27.17 67.93 -12.66
N SER A 20 -26.57 66.84 -12.33
CA SER A 20 -25.46 66.26 -13.05
C SER A 20 -25.93 64.86 -13.46
N THR A 21 -26.29 64.77 -14.73
CA THR A 21 -26.30 63.49 -15.44
C THR A 21 -24.89 62.93 -15.32
N ASN A 22 -24.66 62.15 -14.29
CA ASN A 22 -23.58 61.18 -14.30
C ASN A 22 -24.08 60.00 -15.19
N ASP A 23 -23.69 60.05 -16.45
CA ASP A 23 -23.46 58.84 -17.19
C ASP A 23 -22.28 58.12 -16.50
N SER A 24 -22.56 57.45 -15.41
CA SER A 24 -21.75 56.32 -15.00
C SER A 24 -22.08 55.26 -16.00
N ASN A 25 -21.25 55.11 -17.03
CA ASN A 25 -21.04 53.83 -17.68
C ASN A 25 -20.50 52.91 -16.60
N ASP A 26 -21.37 52.45 -15.72
CA ASP A 26 -21.17 51.23 -14.96
C ASP A 26 -21.28 50.13 -15.99
N LEU A 27 -20.15 49.80 -16.64
CA LEU A 27 -20.07 48.59 -17.44
C LEU A 27 -20.32 47.47 -16.45
N ASP A 28 -21.52 46.87 -16.52
CA ASP A 28 -21.87 45.70 -15.72
C ASP A 28 -20.80 44.65 -15.98
N ASN A 29 -20.01 44.29 -14.94
CA ASN A 29 -19.01 43.24 -15.07
C ASN A 29 -19.68 41.91 -15.43
N ASN A 30 -19.26 41.27 -16.50
CA ASN A 30 -19.68 39.92 -16.82
C ASN A 30 -18.77 38.93 -16.06
N ASN A 31 -19.37 37.93 -15.41
CA ASN A 31 -18.61 36.89 -14.75
C ASN A 31 -17.80 36.05 -15.75
N PRO A 32 -16.64 35.52 -15.34
CA PRO A 32 -15.92 34.58 -16.16
C PRO A 32 -16.73 33.29 -16.38
N GLU A 33 -16.60 32.69 -17.56
CA GLU A 33 -17.31 31.47 -17.95
C GLU A 33 -16.29 30.38 -18.29
N PHE A 34 -16.36 29.21 -17.65
CA PHE A 34 -15.56 28.04 -18.03
C PHE A 34 -15.98 27.53 -19.41
N THR A 35 -15.00 27.07 -20.21
CA THR A 35 -15.28 26.38 -21.46
C THR A 35 -15.94 25.03 -21.19
N ALA A 36 -17.10 24.79 -21.82
CA ALA A 36 -17.85 23.54 -21.60
C ALA A 36 -17.11 22.30 -22.09
N ASN A 37 -17.43 21.14 -21.47
CA ASN A 37 -16.96 19.79 -21.84
C ASN A 37 -15.43 19.63 -21.82
N GLN A 38 -14.75 20.20 -20.85
CA GLN A 38 -13.34 19.93 -20.59
C GLN A 38 -13.20 18.58 -19.87
N SER A 39 -12.22 17.76 -20.28
CA SER A 39 -11.91 16.47 -19.65
C SER A 39 -10.42 16.39 -19.41
N PHE A 40 -10.05 15.77 -18.27
CA PHE A 40 -8.68 15.64 -17.83
C PHE A 40 -8.38 14.19 -17.51
N SER A 41 -7.24 13.69 -17.98
CA SER A 41 -6.72 12.38 -17.60
C SER A 41 -5.20 12.43 -17.52
N ILE A 42 -4.64 11.49 -16.79
CA ILE A 42 -3.19 11.31 -16.65
C ILE A 42 -2.90 9.83 -16.36
N GLU A 43 -1.83 9.30 -16.91
CA GLU A 43 -1.36 7.97 -16.55
C GLU A 43 -0.94 7.93 -15.07
N GLU A 44 -1.29 6.86 -14.38
CA GLU A 44 -0.75 6.61 -13.04
C GLU A 44 0.78 6.55 -13.07
N HIS A 45 1.43 6.64 -11.89
CA HIS A 45 2.89 6.74 -11.76
C HIS A 45 3.55 7.89 -12.55
N SER A 46 2.78 8.84 -13.10
CA SER A 46 3.34 10.04 -13.71
C SER A 46 4.14 10.85 -12.71
N ALA A 47 5.28 11.38 -13.16
CA ALA A 47 6.23 12.08 -12.30
C ALA A 47 5.71 13.45 -11.82
N PHE A 48 6.29 13.96 -10.75
CA PHE A 48 6.16 15.35 -10.34
C PHE A 48 6.35 16.32 -11.51
N GLU A 49 5.56 17.39 -11.55
CA GLU A 49 5.47 18.38 -12.63
C GLU A 49 4.90 17.87 -13.97
N SER A 50 4.47 16.60 -14.07
CA SER A 50 3.76 16.14 -15.26
C SER A 50 2.48 16.95 -15.47
N SER A 51 2.24 17.40 -16.72
CA SER A 51 1.06 18.18 -17.06
C SER A 51 -0.17 17.30 -17.22
N ILE A 52 -1.25 17.65 -16.49
CA ILE A 52 -2.57 17.01 -16.61
C ILE A 52 -3.36 17.64 -17.75
N GLY A 53 -3.21 18.96 -17.93
CA GLY A 53 -3.89 19.73 -18.95
C GLY A 53 -4.06 21.20 -18.58
N ILE A 54 -4.74 21.93 -19.44
CA ILE A 54 -5.00 23.36 -19.24
C ILE A 54 -6.50 23.56 -19.14
N ILE A 55 -6.99 24.04 -18.00
CA ILE A 55 -8.38 24.47 -17.86
C ILE A 55 -8.56 25.83 -18.51
N LYS A 56 -9.66 26.01 -19.23
CA LYS A 56 -9.95 27.21 -19.99
C LYS A 56 -11.22 27.88 -19.52
N ALA A 57 -11.13 29.19 -19.36
CA ALA A 57 -12.26 30.07 -19.13
C ALA A 57 -12.15 31.31 -20.05
N THR A 58 -13.23 32.01 -20.24
CA THR A 58 -13.30 33.25 -21.01
C THR A 58 -14.08 34.30 -20.23
N ASP A 59 -13.77 35.55 -20.48
CA ASP A 59 -14.52 36.71 -19.98
C ASP A 59 -15.02 37.56 -21.12
N LYS A 60 -16.29 38.03 -21.05
CA LYS A 60 -16.91 38.83 -22.08
C LYS A 60 -16.37 40.26 -22.18
N ASP A 61 -15.86 40.74 -21.06
CA ASP A 61 -15.26 42.07 -20.98
C ASP A 61 -13.77 42.05 -21.33
N ASN A 62 -13.22 40.84 -21.54
CA ASN A 62 -11.81 40.54 -21.80
C ASN A 62 -10.92 40.89 -20.60
N ASP A 63 -11.43 40.74 -19.38
CA ASP A 63 -10.64 40.90 -18.19
C ASP A 63 -9.58 39.79 -18.04
N ALA A 64 -8.49 40.11 -17.37
CA ALA A 64 -7.43 39.16 -17.13
C ALA A 64 -7.88 38.11 -16.10
N LEU A 65 -7.86 36.84 -16.48
CA LEU A 65 -8.27 35.75 -15.61
C LEU A 65 -7.10 35.20 -14.81
N THR A 66 -7.36 34.90 -13.52
CA THR A 66 -6.44 34.15 -12.65
C THR A 66 -7.10 32.90 -12.12
N TYR A 67 -6.30 31.84 -11.96
CA TYR A 67 -6.77 30.50 -11.62
C TYR A 67 -6.21 30.05 -10.28
N THR A 68 -7.06 29.37 -9.48
CA THR A 68 -6.62 28.63 -8.28
C THR A 68 -7.26 27.25 -8.27
N ILE A 69 -6.62 26.27 -7.58
CA ILE A 69 -7.09 24.90 -7.44
C ILE A 69 -7.21 24.51 -6.00
N GLN A 70 -8.25 23.75 -5.66
CA GLN A 70 -8.42 23.06 -4.39
C GLN A 70 -8.67 21.58 -4.63
N SER A 71 -7.85 20.71 -4.07
CA SER A 71 -7.93 19.25 -4.18
C SER A 71 -7.39 18.59 -2.91
N GLU A 72 -7.81 17.34 -2.64
CA GLU A 72 -7.18 16.50 -1.61
C GLU A 72 -5.80 16.00 -2.06
N ALA A 73 -5.60 15.78 -3.38
CA ALA A 73 -4.29 15.51 -3.94
C ALA A 73 -3.48 16.81 -4.06
N ASP A 74 -2.16 16.71 -3.95
CA ASP A 74 -1.24 17.84 -4.13
C ASP A 74 -1.13 18.15 -5.64
N LEU A 75 -2.06 18.99 -6.12
CA LEU A 75 -2.09 19.49 -7.50
C LEU A 75 -1.69 20.97 -7.54
N ILE A 76 -0.98 21.35 -8.57
CA ILE A 76 -0.52 22.72 -8.79
C ILE A 76 -1.24 23.27 -10.02
N ILE A 77 -1.73 24.52 -9.96
CA ILE A 77 -2.24 25.23 -11.12
C ILE A 77 -1.40 26.49 -11.37
N ASN A 78 -1.08 26.73 -12.62
CA ASN A 78 -0.47 27.99 -13.02
C ASN A 78 -1.54 29.08 -13.04
N GLU A 79 -1.39 30.09 -12.18
CA GLU A 79 -2.38 31.16 -11.97
C GLU A 79 -2.73 31.94 -13.25
N ASN A 80 -1.82 32.03 -14.23
CA ASN A 80 -2.00 32.82 -15.43
C ASN A 80 -2.43 32.01 -16.66
N THR A 81 -2.09 30.71 -16.70
CA THR A 81 -2.35 29.87 -17.87
C THR A 81 -3.46 28.86 -17.65
N GLY A 82 -3.80 28.53 -16.40
CA GLY A 82 -4.72 27.47 -16.03
C GLY A 82 -4.13 26.05 -16.23
N GLU A 83 -2.82 25.91 -16.41
CA GLU A 83 -2.16 24.62 -16.53
C GLU A 83 -2.14 23.91 -15.18
N ILE A 84 -2.62 22.66 -15.14
CA ILE A 84 -2.66 21.81 -13.95
C ILE A 84 -1.52 20.80 -14.08
N THR A 85 -0.71 20.68 -13.02
CA THR A 85 0.41 19.74 -12.91
C THR A 85 0.37 18.97 -11.61
N ILE A 86 1.11 17.84 -11.58
CA ILE A 86 1.27 17.01 -10.38
C ILE A 86 2.18 17.69 -9.37
N GLY A 87 1.75 17.78 -8.11
CA GLY A 87 2.56 18.23 -6.98
C GLY A 87 3.49 17.13 -6.43
N GLU A 88 4.47 17.54 -5.64
CA GLU A 88 5.57 16.67 -5.14
C GLU A 88 5.08 15.49 -4.28
N ASN A 89 3.96 15.68 -3.56
CA ASN A 89 3.44 14.67 -2.63
C ASN A 89 2.26 13.87 -3.19
N THR A 90 1.96 13.98 -4.47
CA THR A 90 0.87 13.23 -5.10
C THR A 90 1.36 11.85 -5.52
N ILE A 91 0.69 10.82 -5.03
CA ILE A 91 0.82 9.45 -5.49
C ILE A 91 -0.36 9.15 -6.40
N LEU A 92 -0.06 8.78 -7.64
CA LEU A 92 -1.05 8.36 -8.62
C LEU A 92 -1.04 6.83 -8.70
N ASP A 93 -2.08 6.21 -8.16
CA ASP A 93 -2.29 4.77 -8.06
C ASP A 93 -3.74 4.49 -8.46
N PHE A 94 -3.93 3.94 -9.66
CA PHE A 94 -5.25 3.68 -10.24
C PHE A 94 -6.04 2.65 -9.43
N GLU A 95 -5.37 1.63 -8.87
CA GLU A 95 -5.99 0.54 -8.11
C GLU A 95 -6.64 1.05 -6.82
N THR A 96 -6.05 2.08 -6.22
CA THR A 96 -6.57 2.67 -4.98
C THR A 96 -7.42 3.91 -5.24
N THR A 97 -7.09 4.71 -6.26
CA THR A 97 -7.76 5.98 -6.52
C THR A 97 -7.88 6.23 -8.03
N PRO A 98 -8.89 5.66 -8.73
CA PRO A 98 -9.00 5.75 -10.18
C PRO A 98 -9.35 7.16 -10.70
N SER A 99 -9.64 8.10 -9.83
CA SER A 99 -9.91 9.50 -10.19
C SER A 99 -9.66 10.46 -9.04
N ILE A 100 -9.27 11.69 -9.36
CA ILE A 100 -9.05 12.80 -8.43
C ILE A 100 -10.10 13.86 -8.69
N SER A 101 -10.78 14.33 -7.63
CA SER A 101 -11.69 15.49 -7.70
C SER A 101 -10.95 16.77 -7.32
N ALA A 102 -11.22 17.84 -8.05
CA ALA A 102 -10.70 19.17 -7.73
C ALA A 102 -11.73 20.24 -8.04
N THR A 103 -11.69 21.35 -7.28
CA THR A 103 -12.45 22.56 -7.54
C THR A 103 -11.48 23.61 -8.10
N ILE A 104 -11.79 24.15 -9.27
CA ILE A 104 -11.04 25.25 -9.86
C ILE A 104 -11.83 26.53 -9.65
N SER A 105 -11.16 27.57 -9.17
CA SER A 105 -11.72 28.92 -9.12
C SER A 105 -11.05 29.79 -10.18
N VAL A 106 -11.85 30.52 -10.94
CA VAL A 106 -11.39 31.54 -11.85
C VAL A 106 -11.85 32.91 -11.40
N PHE A 107 -10.95 33.90 -11.41
CA PHE A 107 -11.19 35.25 -10.94
C PHE A 107 -10.83 36.26 -12.02
N ASP A 108 -11.73 37.21 -12.30
CA ASP A 108 -11.60 38.28 -13.31
C ASP A 108 -11.13 39.63 -12.73
N GLY A 109 -10.79 39.65 -11.45
CA GLY A 109 -10.49 40.90 -10.70
C GLY A 109 -11.67 41.43 -9.89
N THR A 110 -12.89 40.95 -10.12
CA THR A 110 -14.13 41.36 -9.47
C THR A 110 -14.94 40.18 -8.92
N THR A 111 -15.12 39.14 -9.73
CA THR A 111 -15.98 37.99 -9.43
C THR A 111 -15.18 36.70 -9.49
N ILE A 112 -15.48 35.74 -8.58
CA ILE A 112 -14.96 34.37 -8.60
C ILE A 112 -16.06 33.44 -9.08
N VAL A 113 -15.72 32.53 -9.99
CA VAL A 113 -16.58 31.42 -10.42
C VAL A 113 -15.83 30.11 -10.20
N ASP A 114 -16.50 29.13 -9.60
CA ASP A 114 -15.97 27.81 -9.30
C ASP A 114 -16.53 26.76 -10.24
N GLU A 115 -15.70 25.76 -10.61
CA GLU A 115 -16.10 24.57 -11.33
C GLU A 115 -15.41 23.34 -10.75
N ASP A 116 -16.20 22.30 -10.48
CA ASP A 116 -15.69 21.00 -10.07
C ASP A 116 -15.28 20.18 -11.29
N ILE A 117 -14.07 19.66 -11.26
CA ILE A 117 -13.53 18.78 -12.30
C ILE A 117 -13.18 17.41 -11.74
N ILE A 118 -13.18 16.41 -12.60
CA ILE A 118 -12.67 15.08 -12.31
C ILE A 118 -11.49 14.81 -13.25
N ILE A 119 -10.37 14.43 -12.68
CA ILE A 119 -9.18 13.97 -13.39
C ILE A 119 -9.20 12.45 -13.32
N THR A 120 -9.29 11.77 -14.46
CA THR A 120 -9.29 10.31 -14.54
C THR A 120 -7.85 9.81 -14.59
N LEU A 121 -7.49 8.83 -13.76
CA LEU A 121 -6.23 8.11 -13.91
C LEU A 121 -6.38 7.04 -14.98
N GLU A 122 -5.37 6.94 -15.84
CA GLU A 122 -5.28 5.90 -16.85
C GLU A 122 -4.40 4.78 -16.30
N ASN A 123 -4.98 3.57 -16.16
CA ASN A 123 -4.28 2.38 -15.71
C ASN A 123 -3.20 1.96 -16.70
N ILE A 124 -2.04 1.57 -16.21
CA ILE A 124 -0.93 1.03 -16.97
C ILE A 124 -0.61 -0.40 -16.53
N GLU A 125 0.09 -1.13 -17.37
CA GLU A 125 0.63 -2.45 -17.04
C GLU A 125 1.98 -2.29 -16.35
N GLU A 126 2.02 -2.24 -15.01
CA GLU A 126 3.22 -1.94 -14.23
C GLU A 126 4.38 -2.87 -14.58
N TYR A 127 4.12 -4.17 -14.72
CA TYR A 127 5.16 -5.13 -15.10
C TYR A 127 5.85 -4.75 -16.40
N ALA A 128 5.13 -4.16 -17.35
CA ALA A 128 5.70 -3.80 -18.66
C ALA A 128 6.79 -2.73 -18.54
N ILE A 129 6.62 -1.76 -17.63
CA ILE A 129 7.52 -0.60 -17.47
C ILE A 129 8.65 -0.84 -16.47
N LEU A 130 8.66 -1.97 -15.72
CA LEU A 130 9.72 -2.32 -14.80
C LEU A 130 11.07 -2.50 -15.51
N THR A 131 12.14 -2.19 -14.81
CA THR A 131 13.50 -2.53 -15.22
C THR A 131 13.72 -4.05 -15.24
N ALA A 132 14.78 -4.52 -15.86
CA ALA A 132 15.11 -5.96 -15.88
C ALA A 132 15.33 -6.51 -14.45
N GLU A 133 16.01 -5.76 -13.59
CA GLU A 133 16.25 -6.15 -12.18
C GLU A 133 14.94 -6.23 -11.36
N GLN A 134 14.04 -5.27 -11.56
CA GLN A 134 12.71 -5.29 -10.93
C GLN A 134 11.86 -6.46 -11.42
N LYS A 135 11.94 -6.80 -12.72
CA LYS A 135 11.28 -8.01 -13.28
C LYS A 135 11.82 -9.30 -12.67
N GLU A 136 13.13 -9.42 -12.45
CA GLU A 136 13.72 -10.55 -11.73
C GLU A 136 13.19 -10.69 -10.30
N LEU A 137 12.96 -9.57 -9.61
CA LEU A 137 12.32 -9.57 -8.29
C LEU A 137 10.87 -10.07 -8.36
N VAL A 138 10.07 -9.61 -9.34
CA VAL A 138 8.69 -10.08 -9.54
C VAL A 138 8.67 -11.58 -9.87
N ASP A 139 9.54 -12.04 -10.77
CA ASP A 139 9.64 -13.45 -11.17
C ASP A 139 10.01 -14.34 -9.98
N TYR A 140 10.94 -13.88 -9.12
CA TYR A 140 11.31 -14.63 -7.93
C TYR A 140 10.23 -14.56 -6.84
N PHE A 141 9.51 -13.46 -6.72
CA PHE A 141 8.31 -13.35 -5.88
C PHE A 141 7.27 -14.40 -6.27
N ARG A 142 6.95 -14.50 -7.56
CA ARG A 142 6.04 -15.52 -8.11
C ARG A 142 6.50 -16.92 -7.79
N TYR A 143 7.78 -17.21 -8.09
CA TYR A 143 8.37 -18.52 -7.89
C TYR A 143 8.16 -19.02 -6.45
N LEU A 144 8.44 -18.17 -5.45
CA LEU A 144 8.30 -18.53 -4.04
C LEU A 144 6.84 -18.57 -3.57
N THR A 145 6.02 -17.59 -3.93
CA THR A 145 4.66 -17.45 -3.39
C THR A 145 3.63 -18.34 -4.09
N LEU A 146 3.90 -18.74 -5.32
CA LEU A 146 3.08 -19.70 -6.08
C LEU A 146 3.61 -21.14 -6.01
N TRP A 147 4.66 -21.40 -5.24
CA TRP A 147 5.25 -22.75 -5.05
C TRP A 147 5.64 -23.44 -6.38
N GLU A 148 6.27 -22.68 -7.29
CA GLU A 148 6.62 -23.18 -8.63
C GLU A 148 7.68 -24.29 -8.61
N ASP A 149 8.34 -24.52 -7.46
CA ASP A 149 9.28 -25.62 -7.22
C ASP A 149 8.61 -27.01 -7.14
N SER A 150 7.31 -27.06 -6.81
CA SER A 150 6.63 -28.31 -6.49
C SER A 150 5.23 -28.40 -7.11
N ASN A 151 4.20 -27.99 -6.40
CA ASN A 151 2.81 -27.97 -6.87
C ASN A 151 2.35 -26.53 -7.03
N ALA A 152 2.61 -25.94 -8.20
CA ALA A 152 2.28 -24.56 -8.47
C ALA A 152 0.82 -24.22 -8.13
N LEU A 153 0.66 -23.16 -7.35
CA LEU A 153 -0.63 -22.63 -6.95
C LEU A 153 -1.16 -21.66 -8.01
N SER A 154 -2.47 -21.58 -8.15
CA SER A 154 -3.14 -20.59 -9.03
C SER A 154 -3.22 -19.20 -8.42
N SER A 155 -2.97 -19.07 -7.13
CA SER A 155 -3.02 -17.82 -6.38
C SER A 155 -2.17 -17.90 -5.12
N ILE A 156 -1.73 -16.74 -4.62
CA ILE A 156 -0.95 -16.68 -3.37
C ILE A 156 -1.77 -17.09 -2.16
N GLN A 157 -1.08 -17.75 -1.23
CA GLN A 157 -1.62 -18.07 0.08
C GLN A 157 -0.85 -17.28 1.14
N LYS A 158 -1.56 -16.48 1.93
CA LYS A 158 -0.99 -15.70 3.03
C LYS A 158 -1.96 -15.58 4.18
N TRP A 159 -1.48 -15.19 5.33
CA TRP A 159 -2.32 -14.98 6.50
C TRP A 159 -3.13 -13.70 6.37
N GLY A 160 -4.42 -13.80 6.72
CA GLY A 160 -5.33 -12.66 6.82
C GLY A 160 -5.38 -12.02 8.21
N ALA A 161 -4.72 -12.63 9.21
CA ALA A 161 -4.71 -12.19 10.60
C ALA A 161 -3.36 -12.54 11.26
N PRO A 162 -2.98 -11.93 12.39
CA PRO A 162 -1.74 -12.23 13.09
C PRO A 162 -1.59 -13.70 13.47
N MET A 163 -0.35 -14.22 13.37
CA MET A 163 0.02 -15.55 13.85
C MET A 163 0.27 -15.52 15.37
N LYS A 164 -0.34 -16.47 16.06
CA LYS A 164 -0.18 -16.69 17.51
C LYS A 164 0.34 -18.10 17.71
N ILE A 165 1.61 -18.21 18.07
CA ILE A 165 2.33 -19.49 18.15
C ILE A 165 2.30 -20.01 19.57
N PHE A 166 1.76 -21.22 19.76
CA PHE A 166 1.93 -22.00 20.97
C PHE A 166 3.13 -22.94 20.78
N LEU A 167 4.07 -22.91 21.74
CA LEU A 167 5.26 -23.74 21.75
C LEU A 167 5.01 -24.99 22.59
N ASP A 168 5.30 -26.17 22.05
CA ASP A 168 5.07 -27.46 22.68
C ASP A 168 6.27 -28.41 22.50
N GLY A 169 6.35 -29.47 23.29
CA GLY A 169 7.42 -30.45 23.25
C GLY A 169 8.64 -30.07 24.08
N ALA A 170 9.84 -30.37 23.61
CA ALA A 170 11.11 -30.21 24.34
C ALA A 170 11.65 -28.76 24.35
N ILE A 171 10.80 -27.79 24.64
CA ILE A 171 11.13 -26.36 24.60
C ILE A 171 11.96 -25.97 25.83
N SER A 172 13.28 -25.82 25.67
CA SER A 172 14.14 -25.22 26.67
C SER A 172 14.02 -23.68 26.71
N THR A 173 14.48 -23.06 27.81
CA THR A 173 14.56 -21.60 27.94
C THR A 173 15.41 -20.99 26.81
N ASP A 174 16.54 -21.59 26.48
CA ASP A 174 17.45 -21.11 25.44
C ASP A 174 16.80 -21.22 24.05
N TYR A 175 16.08 -22.33 23.81
CA TYR A 175 15.38 -22.48 22.53
C TYR A 175 14.19 -21.51 22.42
N LYS A 176 13.45 -21.27 23.50
CA LYS A 176 12.41 -20.22 23.49
C LYS A 176 12.99 -18.85 23.14
N ALA A 177 14.21 -18.53 23.59
CA ALA A 177 14.89 -17.29 23.21
C ALA A 177 15.29 -17.27 21.74
N THR A 178 15.75 -18.41 21.17
CA THR A 178 16.02 -18.56 19.74
C THR A 178 14.74 -18.36 18.92
N VAL A 179 13.63 -18.97 19.32
CA VAL A 179 12.33 -18.77 18.68
C VAL A 179 11.97 -17.28 18.66
N GLN A 180 12.05 -16.61 19.81
CA GLN A 180 11.72 -15.18 19.91
C GLN A 180 12.60 -14.36 18.97
N SER A 181 13.92 -14.63 18.92
CA SER A 181 14.84 -13.95 17.99
C SER A 181 14.45 -14.11 16.52
N VAL A 182 14.04 -15.31 16.12
CA VAL A 182 13.56 -15.58 14.74
C VAL A 182 12.27 -14.81 14.47
N LEU A 183 11.33 -14.81 15.41
CA LEU A 183 10.08 -14.04 15.25
C LEU A 183 10.33 -12.54 15.15
N ASP A 184 11.29 -12.01 15.92
CA ASP A 184 11.66 -10.59 15.85
C ASP A 184 12.26 -10.23 14.48
N GLN A 185 13.06 -11.13 13.90
CA GLN A 185 13.59 -10.95 12.53
C GLN A 185 12.46 -10.91 11.49
N TYR A 186 11.49 -11.83 11.56
CA TYR A 186 10.33 -11.80 10.66
C TYR A 186 9.45 -10.56 10.89
N ASN A 187 9.16 -10.23 12.14
CA ASN A 187 8.33 -9.06 12.47
C ASN A 187 8.94 -7.74 11.98
N ALA A 188 10.27 -7.64 11.93
CA ALA A 188 10.96 -6.48 11.36
C ALA A 188 10.69 -6.31 9.85
N LEU A 189 10.28 -7.37 9.14
CA LEU A 189 9.95 -7.35 7.71
C LEU A 189 8.48 -6.98 7.45
N PHE A 190 7.58 -7.07 8.42
CA PHE A 190 6.15 -6.78 8.26
C PHE A 190 5.80 -5.30 8.45
N ASN A 191 6.72 -4.40 8.10
CA ASN A 191 6.61 -2.96 8.36
C ASN A 191 5.66 -2.21 7.40
N LEU A 192 5.20 -2.87 6.33
CA LEU A 192 4.28 -2.30 5.32
C LEU A 192 2.83 -2.77 5.52
N GLY A 193 2.51 -3.31 6.69
CA GLY A 193 1.17 -3.81 7.02
C GLY A 193 0.95 -3.91 8.52
N THR A 194 -0.10 -4.63 8.91
CA THR A 194 -0.49 -4.86 10.32
C THR A 194 -0.24 -6.29 10.79
N PHE A 195 0.36 -7.13 9.94
CA PHE A 195 0.64 -8.51 10.25
C PHE A 195 1.75 -8.64 11.30
N SER A 196 1.66 -9.63 12.16
CA SER A 196 2.67 -9.92 13.18
C SER A 196 2.63 -11.37 13.62
N ILE A 197 3.73 -11.84 14.20
CA ILE A 197 3.87 -13.17 14.79
C ILE A 197 4.22 -13.00 16.28
N THR A 198 3.47 -13.69 17.15
CA THR A 198 3.69 -13.62 18.60
C THR A 198 3.62 -14.99 19.23
N ILE A 199 4.33 -15.20 20.35
CA ILE A 199 4.19 -16.39 21.19
C ILE A 199 3.03 -16.17 22.14
N VAL A 200 2.20 -17.22 22.33
CA VAL A 200 1.13 -17.26 23.33
C VAL A 200 1.37 -18.40 24.32
N GLU A 201 0.83 -18.26 25.53
CA GLU A 201 1.10 -19.19 26.61
C GLU A 201 0.18 -20.44 26.59
N THR A 202 -0.96 -20.36 25.90
CA THR A 202 -1.92 -21.47 25.84
C THR A 202 -2.26 -21.87 24.43
N LYS A 203 -2.51 -23.16 24.21
CA LYS A 203 -2.92 -23.71 22.92
C LYS A 203 -4.27 -23.14 22.47
N THR A 204 -5.16 -22.78 23.39
CA THR A 204 -6.47 -22.23 23.08
C THR A 204 -6.43 -20.80 22.51
N GLU A 205 -5.35 -20.05 22.76
CA GLU A 205 -5.12 -18.71 22.23
C GLU A 205 -4.43 -18.74 20.87
N SER A 206 -3.84 -19.90 20.50
CA SER A 206 -3.01 -20.04 19.32
C SER A 206 -3.83 -20.36 18.06
N ASN A 207 -3.26 -19.97 16.92
CA ASN A 207 -3.63 -20.43 15.60
C ASN A 207 -2.44 -21.12 14.90
N VAL A 208 -1.28 -21.19 15.55
CA VAL A 208 -0.11 -21.93 15.12
C VAL A 208 0.38 -22.80 16.29
N HIS A 209 0.58 -24.09 16.04
CA HIS A 209 1.15 -25.01 17.01
C HIS A 209 2.52 -25.46 16.51
N LEU A 210 3.58 -25.03 17.19
CA LEU A 210 4.96 -25.42 16.94
C LEU A 210 5.36 -26.48 17.96
N TYR A 211 5.72 -27.65 17.45
CA TYR A 211 6.17 -28.77 18.25
C TYR A 211 7.67 -29.06 17.99
N TYR A 212 8.46 -29.08 19.05
CA TYR A 212 9.86 -29.52 19.00
C TYR A 212 10.02 -30.88 19.67
N GLY A 213 10.40 -31.90 18.88
CA GLY A 213 10.56 -33.25 19.36
C GLY A 213 10.83 -34.26 18.25
N ASN A 214 10.83 -35.56 18.59
CA ASN A 214 11.11 -36.62 17.63
C ASN A 214 9.94 -36.87 16.67
N ALA A 215 10.24 -37.40 15.48
CA ALA A 215 9.24 -37.73 14.48
C ALA A 215 8.20 -38.76 14.97
N GLU A 216 8.60 -39.71 15.81
CA GLU A 216 7.71 -40.71 16.39
C GLU A 216 6.63 -40.10 17.29
N GLU A 217 6.90 -38.95 17.92
CA GLU A 217 5.92 -38.26 18.77
C GLU A 217 4.81 -37.61 17.91
N ILE A 218 5.09 -37.33 16.64
CA ILE A 218 4.14 -36.78 15.67
C ILE A 218 3.06 -37.79 15.30
N GLU A 219 3.33 -39.10 15.34
CA GLU A 219 2.32 -40.15 15.10
C GLU A 219 1.09 -39.98 15.99
N THR A 220 1.32 -39.70 17.27
CA THR A 220 0.23 -39.47 18.22
C THR A 220 -0.35 -38.08 18.16
N LEU A 221 0.49 -37.07 17.92
CA LEU A 221 0.07 -35.66 17.96
C LEU A 221 -0.66 -35.23 16.68
N TRP A 222 -0.11 -35.62 15.49
CA TRP A 222 -0.62 -35.26 14.17
C TRP A 222 -0.45 -36.44 13.19
N PRO A 223 -1.31 -37.48 13.24
CA PRO A 223 -1.18 -38.68 12.41
C PRO A 223 -1.06 -38.41 10.93
N ASP A 224 -1.79 -37.41 10.42
CA ASP A 224 -1.76 -36.98 9.00
C ASP A 224 -0.40 -36.38 8.60
N MET A 225 0.25 -35.64 9.47
CA MET A 225 1.61 -35.16 9.23
C MET A 225 2.60 -36.32 9.32
N HIS A 226 2.42 -37.24 10.26
CA HIS A 226 3.29 -38.40 10.41
C HIS A 226 3.29 -39.27 9.14
N GLU A 227 2.13 -39.51 8.52
CA GLU A 227 2.05 -40.26 7.23
C GLU A 227 2.89 -39.61 6.12
N ILE A 228 3.09 -38.29 6.15
CA ILE A 228 3.90 -37.57 5.17
C ILE A 228 5.39 -37.70 5.46
N ILE A 229 5.79 -37.62 6.73
CA ILE A 229 7.21 -37.58 7.13
C ILE A 229 7.81 -38.95 7.39
N GLU A 230 7.00 -40.01 7.63
CA GLU A 230 7.44 -41.36 7.91
C GLU A 230 8.36 -41.90 6.82
N GLY A 231 9.51 -42.39 7.20
CA GLY A 231 10.50 -42.96 6.28
C GLY A 231 11.21 -41.92 5.40
N LYS A 232 11.00 -40.62 5.66
CA LYS A 232 11.72 -39.53 5.02
C LYS A 232 12.84 -39.00 5.92
N THR A 233 13.75 -38.23 5.32
CA THR A 233 14.87 -37.61 6.02
C THR A 233 14.57 -36.11 6.31
N TYR A 234 13.34 -35.85 6.71
CA TYR A 234 12.94 -34.47 7.07
C TYR A 234 13.39 -34.14 8.52
N ASP A 235 13.94 -32.94 8.69
CA ASP A 235 14.26 -32.39 10.01
C ASP A 235 13.15 -31.48 10.55
N GLY A 236 12.23 -31.06 9.69
CA GLY A 236 11.06 -30.27 10.00
C GLY A 236 9.97 -30.46 8.96
N TYR A 237 8.76 -30.02 9.28
CA TYR A 237 7.63 -29.97 8.35
C TYR A 237 6.57 -28.99 8.82
N ALA A 238 6.01 -28.24 7.89
CA ALA A 238 4.92 -27.30 8.17
C ALA A 238 3.69 -27.63 7.33
N ILE A 239 2.51 -27.67 7.96
CA ILE A 239 1.22 -27.78 7.28
C ILE A 239 0.36 -26.58 7.66
N SER A 240 0.04 -25.77 6.68
CA SER A 240 -0.87 -24.65 6.84
C SER A 240 -2.23 -24.92 6.18
N SER A 241 -3.26 -24.35 6.73
CA SER A 241 -4.62 -24.42 6.20
C SER A 241 -5.34 -23.11 6.42
N GLY A 242 -6.42 -22.89 5.66
CA GLY A 242 -7.17 -21.67 5.75
C GLY A 242 -8.65 -21.83 5.43
N THR A 243 -9.38 -20.75 5.59
CA THR A 243 -10.77 -20.63 5.16
C THR A 243 -10.87 -19.57 4.07
N GLY A 244 -11.49 -19.93 2.95
CA GLY A 244 -11.46 -19.07 1.76
C GLY A 244 -10.05 -19.00 1.17
N LEU A 245 -9.53 -17.79 0.94
CA LEU A 245 -8.23 -17.55 0.30
C LEU A 245 -7.10 -17.25 1.31
N ALA A 246 -7.42 -17.06 2.58
CA ALA A 246 -6.44 -16.71 3.61
C ALA A 246 -6.07 -17.91 4.49
N LEU A 247 -4.77 -18.02 4.81
CA LEU A 247 -4.28 -18.93 5.83
C LEU A 247 -4.75 -18.45 7.22
N ASN A 248 -5.11 -19.39 8.10
CA ASN A 248 -5.56 -19.07 9.46
C ASN A 248 -5.13 -20.11 10.51
N ASN A 249 -4.51 -21.20 10.11
CA ASN A 249 -3.98 -22.22 10.99
C ASN A 249 -2.70 -22.83 10.43
N SER A 250 -1.75 -23.17 11.30
CA SER A 250 -0.54 -23.92 10.92
C SER A 250 -0.09 -24.85 12.04
N ARG A 251 0.50 -25.97 11.65
CA ARG A 251 1.22 -26.93 12.51
C ARG A 251 2.64 -27.02 12.00
N ILE A 252 3.60 -26.83 12.87
CA ILE A 252 5.03 -26.85 12.55
C ILE A 252 5.68 -27.90 13.43
N TRP A 253 6.34 -28.88 12.85
CA TRP A 253 7.22 -29.81 13.55
C TRP A 253 8.67 -29.50 13.21
N ILE A 254 9.55 -29.57 14.20
CA ILE A 254 11.00 -29.46 14.06
C ILE A 254 11.68 -30.51 14.95
N SER A 255 12.72 -31.15 14.43
CA SER A 255 13.45 -32.22 15.13
C SER A 255 14.68 -31.70 15.89
N SER A 256 15.16 -30.51 15.56
CA SER A 256 16.37 -29.94 16.13
C SER A 256 16.24 -28.43 16.36
N PRO A 257 16.90 -27.86 17.41
CA PRO A 257 16.76 -26.44 17.76
C PRO A 257 17.66 -25.52 16.93
N ILE A 258 17.74 -25.79 15.59
CA ILE A 258 18.54 -25.01 14.67
C ILE A 258 17.73 -23.81 14.19
N GLU A 259 18.30 -22.61 14.29
CA GLU A 259 17.65 -21.36 13.89
C GLU A 259 17.21 -21.35 12.43
N SER A 260 18.08 -21.81 11.52
CA SER A 260 17.80 -21.88 10.08
C SER A 260 16.64 -22.83 9.75
N LEU A 261 16.50 -23.96 10.49
CA LEU A 261 15.37 -24.88 10.34
C LEU A 261 14.05 -24.19 10.74
N LEU A 262 14.05 -23.51 11.87
CA LEU A 262 12.87 -22.75 12.32
C LEU A 262 12.49 -21.65 11.32
N LYS A 263 13.47 -20.89 10.80
CA LYS A 263 13.22 -19.89 9.75
C LYS A 263 12.58 -20.51 8.52
N HIS A 264 13.10 -21.67 8.08
CA HIS A 264 12.60 -22.39 6.94
C HIS A 264 11.12 -22.81 7.10
N GLU A 265 10.80 -23.50 8.18
CA GLU A 265 9.43 -24.00 8.41
C GLU A 265 8.43 -22.86 8.65
N LEU A 266 8.86 -21.76 9.27
CA LEU A 266 8.06 -20.54 9.37
C LEU A 266 7.83 -19.92 7.98
N GLY A 267 8.82 -19.95 7.08
CA GLY A 267 8.67 -19.48 5.71
C GLY A 267 7.55 -20.22 4.97
N HIS A 268 7.51 -21.55 5.09
CA HIS A 268 6.42 -22.36 4.55
C HIS A 268 5.07 -22.02 5.20
N SER A 269 5.06 -21.84 6.52
CA SER A 269 3.85 -21.42 7.24
C SER A 269 3.34 -20.05 6.82
N LEU A 270 4.21 -19.19 6.32
CA LEU A 270 3.87 -17.86 5.78
C LEU A 270 3.41 -17.88 4.33
N GLY A 271 3.46 -19.03 3.65
CA GLY A 271 3.00 -19.18 2.29
C GLY A 271 4.11 -19.22 1.23
N LEU A 272 5.37 -19.41 1.63
CA LEU A 272 6.51 -19.47 0.71
C LEU A 272 6.92 -20.90 0.39
N GLY A 273 7.22 -21.20 -0.88
CA GLY A 273 7.81 -22.44 -1.35
C GLY A 273 9.34 -22.46 -1.21
N HIS A 274 9.99 -23.53 -1.74
CA HIS A 274 11.44 -23.60 -1.71
C HIS A 274 12.09 -22.64 -2.70
N SER A 275 13.30 -22.18 -2.35
CA SER A 275 14.12 -21.33 -3.19
C SER A 275 14.85 -22.12 -4.29
N ASN A 276 15.00 -21.47 -5.45
CA ASN A 276 15.93 -21.94 -6.49
C ASN A 276 17.33 -21.29 -6.39
N LYS A 277 17.57 -20.45 -5.36
CA LYS A 277 18.84 -19.76 -5.10
C LYS A 277 19.68 -20.47 -4.04
N CYS A 278 19.92 -21.77 -4.22
CA CYS A 278 20.56 -22.62 -3.19
C CYS A 278 22.01 -23.00 -3.50
N ASP A 279 22.41 -22.97 -4.76
CA ASP A 279 23.75 -23.39 -5.16
C ASP A 279 24.82 -22.33 -4.84
N GLU A 280 24.55 -21.09 -5.18
CA GLU A 280 25.47 -19.96 -5.01
C GLU A 280 25.15 -19.13 -3.75
N GLU A 281 23.86 -18.98 -3.45
CA GLU A 281 23.36 -18.23 -2.30
C GLU A 281 22.87 -19.21 -1.23
N LYS A 282 22.81 -18.79 0.03
CA LYS A 282 22.37 -19.63 1.15
C LYS A 282 21.01 -19.19 1.64
N SER A 283 20.01 -19.27 0.74
CA SER A 283 18.61 -18.97 1.05
C SER A 283 18.10 -19.77 2.26
N PHE A 284 17.34 -19.15 3.13
CA PHE A 284 16.66 -19.82 4.23
C PHE A 284 15.58 -20.81 3.74
N LEU A 285 15.11 -20.68 2.50
CA LEU A 285 14.12 -21.55 1.88
C LEU A 285 14.74 -22.72 1.06
N CYS A 286 16.03 -22.97 1.21
CA CYS A 286 16.64 -24.14 0.56
C CYS A 286 16.12 -25.43 1.20
N SER A 287 15.75 -26.42 0.38
CA SER A 287 15.32 -27.75 0.84
C SER A 287 16.39 -28.51 1.62
N THR A 288 17.68 -28.15 1.43
CA THR A 288 18.78 -28.66 2.26
C THR A 288 19.13 -27.64 3.32
N ILE A 289 18.79 -27.93 4.56
CA ILE A 289 19.01 -27.03 5.69
C ILE A 289 20.46 -27.10 6.17
N SER A 290 21.07 -25.94 6.34
CA SER A 290 22.38 -25.79 6.98
C SER A 290 22.37 -24.60 7.93
N PRO A 291 23.23 -24.57 8.97
CA PRO A 291 23.30 -23.42 9.89
C PRO A 291 23.67 -22.08 9.22
N ASN A 292 24.15 -22.12 7.98
CA ASN A 292 24.53 -20.93 7.21
C ASN A 292 23.39 -20.39 6.32
N ASN A 293 22.24 -21.06 6.28
CA ASN A 293 21.10 -20.57 5.53
C ASN A 293 20.45 -19.39 6.29
N ASP A 294 20.25 -18.29 5.59
CA ASP A 294 19.62 -17.08 6.15
C ASP A 294 18.81 -16.34 5.07
N PHE A 295 18.09 -15.30 5.46
CA PHE A 295 17.37 -14.44 4.55
C PHE A 295 18.30 -13.75 3.56
N LEU A 296 18.08 -13.98 2.27
CA LEU A 296 18.66 -13.13 1.23
C LEU A 296 17.96 -11.76 1.23
N ASP A 297 18.63 -10.70 0.80
CA ASP A 297 18.02 -9.37 0.76
C ASP A 297 16.79 -9.34 -0.15
N VAL A 298 16.84 -10.04 -1.28
CA VAL A 298 15.69 -10.19 -2.17
C VAL A 298 14.52 -10.92 -1.50
N GLU A 299 14.78 -11.88 -0.62
CA GLU A 299 13.72 -12.59 0.11
C GLU A 299 13.09 -11.73 1.21
N LYS A 300 13.87 -10.84 1.82
CA LYS A 300 13.33 -9.83 2.75
C LYS A 300 12.33 -8.91 2.04
N GLU A 301 12.63 -8.47 0.81
CA GLU A 301 11.70 -7.67 0.00
C GLU A 301 10.45 -8.48 -0.37
N ILE A 302 10.61 -9.75 -0.76
CA ILE A 302 9.48 -10.64 -1.06
C ILE A 302 8.55 -10.77 0.15
N ILE A 303 9.08 -10.98 1.35
CA ILE A 303 8.29 -11.08 2.57
C ILE A 303 7.57 -9.75 2.87
N ARG A 304 8.23 -8.61 2.67
CA ARG A 304 7.62 -7.28 2.83
C ARG A 304 6.45 -7.09 1.88
N PHE A 305 6.61 -7.40 0.60
CA PHE A 305 5.55 -7.26 -0.39
C PHE A 305 4.42 -8.28 -0.16
N LEU A 306 4.74 -9.53 0.18
CA LEU A 306 3.72 -10.53 0.49
C LEU A 306 2.82 -10.08 1.65
N TYR A 307 3.39 -9.42 2.66
CA TYR A 307 2.65 -8.92 3.83
C TYR A 307 2.36 -7.42 3.78
N HIS A 308 2.51 -6.79 2.60
CA HIS A 308 2.02 -5.43 2.37
C HIS A 308 0.50 -5.37 2.57
N LYS A 309 0.01 -4.21 3.05
CA LYS A 309 -1.43 -4.00 3.31
C LYS A 309 -2.31 -4.17 2.06
N ASP A 310 -1.77 -3.85 0.88
CA ASP A 310 -2.49 -3.90 -0.39
C ASP A 310 -2.33 -5.25 -1.13
N MET A 311 -1.42 -6.13 -0.69
CA MET A 311 -1.34 -7.49 -1.18
C MET A 311 -2.39 -8.36 -0.50
N VAL A 312 -3.40 -8.81 -1.23
CA VAL A 312 -4.53 -9.57 -0.68
C VAL A 312 -4.35 -11.08 -0.81
N PRO A 313 -4.82 -11.90 0.16
CA PRO A 313 -4.86 -13.35 -0.01
C PRO A 313 -5.67 -13.74 -1.24
N GLY A 314 -5.14 -14.64 -2.05
CA GLY A 314 -5.81 -15.12 -3.25
C GLY A 314 -5.55 -14.30 -4.51
N THR A 315 -4.68 -13.28 -4.49
CA THR A 315 -4.19 -12.65 -5.71
C THR A 315 -3.72 -13.74 -6.68
N THR A 316 -4.28 -13.77 -7.87
CA THR A 316 -4.04 -14.83 -8.85
C THR A 316 -2.67 -14.68 -9.52
N ALA A 317 -2.19 -15.78 -10.11
CA ALA A 317 -0.94 -15.75 -10.87
C ALA A 317 -0.97 -14.76 -12.06
N GLU A 318 -2.16 -14.45 -12.60
CA GLU A 318 -2.35 -13.48 -13.68
C GLU A 318 -2.23 -12.04 -13.17
N GLU A 319 -2.82 -11.73 -12.02
CA GLU A 319 -2.81 -10.40 -11.42
C GLU A 319 -1.46 -10.07 -10.76
N LEU A 320 -0.70 -11.11 -10.36
CA LEU A 320 0.44 -10.97 -9.45
C LEU A 320 1.56 -10.07 -9.99
N ASN A 321 1.81 -10.11 -11.31
CA ASN A 321 2.87 -9.32 -11.92
C ASN A 321 2.63 -7.82 -11.75
N ASN A 322 1.41 -7.38 -12.02
CA ASN A 322 1.04 -5.97 -11.87
C ASN A 322 0.90 -5.60 -10.39
N ALA A 323 0.29 -6.46 -9.57
CA ALA A 323 0.18 -6.19 -8.13
C ALA A 323 1.54 -5.98 -7.44
N VAL A 324 2.55 -6.80 -7.77
CA VAL A 324 3.92 -6.61 -7.25
C VAL A 324 4.62 -5.44 -7.94
N GLY A 325 4.39 -5.25 -9.24
CA GLY A 325 4.91 -4.12 -10.01
C GLY A 325 4.48 -2.79 -9.44
N ASN A 326 3.20 -2.64 -9.13
CA ASN A 326 2.65 -1.47 -8.46
C ASN A 326 3.35 -1.21 -7.10
N LEU A 327 3.51 -2.24 -6.25
CA LEU A 327 4.23 -2.09 -4.98
C LEU A 327 5.69 -1.64 -5.16
N ILE A 328 6.37 -2.07 -6.23
CA ILE A 328 7.75 -1.66 -6.55
C ILE A 328 7.79 -0.19 -6.97
N LEU A 329 6.83 0.27 -7.76
CA LEU A 329 6.81 1.64 -8.28
C LEU A 329 6.37 2.67 -7.23
N LEU A 330 5.60 2.25 -6.21
CA LEU A 330 5.13 3.12 -5.12
C LEU A 330 6.12 3.22 -3.94
N ASN A 331 7.15 2.39 -3.85
CA ASN A 331 8.14 2.36 -2.77
C ASN A 331 9.54 2.75 -3.26
#